data_d76d2fabb0ed8345507425383d1ca011
#
_entry.id   d76d2fabb0ed8345507425383d1ca011
#
_cell.length_a   1.000
_cell.length_b   1.000
_cell.length_c   1.000
_cell.angle_alpha   90.00
_cell.angle_beta   90.00
_cell.angle_gamma   90.00
#
_symmetry.space_group_name_H-M   'P 1'
#
loop_
_entity.id
_entity.type
_entity.pdbx_description
1 polymer ?
#
loop_
_entity_poly.entity_id
_entity_poly.type
_entity_poly.pdbx_seq_one_letter_code
_entity_poly.pdbx_strand_id
1 'polypeptide(L)'
;MKFNIVIGNPPYQKESDGESTSMQPIYQDFINVGISIGDIVSFIVPSRWMQGGKNLEQFRYDMITSNKFKYIIDYQISKAVFPSIWLDGGVCYFIIDNKYNGDVKYTFIDKDNEHFTEYRKLNYEDFGFVIRDIRQLNIIRKARKHGDLTFDSIVSERNCYGFATDLFNRPELYKSADLQDGYKDAYNKIYGVFGGKGATRVSGYINPESITKHREYVNKYNIFFGYAYNMQSTKPAARILSTPGELCTETFLNIGPFDTEDEQRNCEEYLKTKFFRALLFFHRFQKNTTYKTFEFIPVVDFSKQWTDEELYKRYDLTTDEINYIEALIK
;
A
#
# COMPACT_ATOMS: atom_id res chain seq x y z
N MET A 1 4.05 6.62 -40.61
CA MET A 1 3.19 7.85 -40.77
C MET A 1 3.22 8.54 -39.41
N LYS A 2 3.46 9.84 -39.34
CA LYS A 2 3.38 10.65 -38.11
C LYS A 2 2.21 11.60 -38.19
N PHE A 3 1.56 11.82 -37.07
CA PHE A 3 0.44 12.73 -36.92
C PHE A 3 0.83 13.87 -35.96
N ASN A 4 0.31 15.06 -36.21
CA ASN A 4 0.51 16.17 -35.28
C ASN A 4 -0.21 15.91 -33.96
N ILE A 5 -1.41 15.32 -34.01
CA ILE A 5 -2.25 15.05 -32.86
C ILE A 5 -2.90 13.67 -32.99
N VAL A 6 -2.89 12.90 -31.91
CA VAL A 6 -3.63 11.64 -31.75
C VAL A 6 -4.55 11.78 -30.54
N ILE A 7 -5.84 11.60 -30.73
CA ILE A 7 -6.84 11.66 -29.65
C ILE A 7 -7.71 10.42 -29.66
N GLY A 8 -8.20 9.98 -28.51
CA GLY A 8 -9.10 8.84 -28.47
C GLY A 8 -9.57 8.44 -27.07
N ASN A 9 -10.55 7.55 -27.11
CA ASN A 9 -11.01 6.77 -25.97
C ASN A 9 -10.82 5.30 -26.35
N PRO A 10 -9.66 4.69 -26.06
CA PRO A 10 -9.37 3.32 -26.46
C PRO A 10 -10.20 2.31 -25.66
N PRO A 11 -10.36 1.08 -26.14
CA PRO A 11 -10.93 0.01 -25.33
C PRO A 11 -10.06 -0.24 -24.08
N TYR A 12 -10.72 -0.41 -22.91
CA TYR A 12 -10.02 -0.45 -21.64
C TYR A 12 -9.51 -1.84 -21.27
N GLN A 13 -10.24 -2.88 -21.70
CA GLN A 13 -9.98 -4.26 -21.29
C GLN A 13 -10.26 -5.22 -22.44
N LYS A 14 -9.54 -6.34 -22.48
CA LYS A 14 -9.80 -7.49 -23.32
C LYS A 14 -10.55 -8.55 -22.51
N GLU A 15 -11.50 -9.24 -23.15
CA GLU A 15 -12.12 -10.42 -22.56
C GLU A 15 -11.07 -11.51 -22.34
N SER A 16 -11.21 -12.25 -21.25
CA SER A 16 -10.29 -13.34 -20.94
C SER A 16 -10.55 -14.54 -21.86
N ASP A 17 -9.50 -15.11 -22.41
CA ASP A 17 -9.57 -16.31 -23.28
C ASP A 17 -9.85 -17.61 -22.47
N GLY A 18 -10.82 -17.56 -21.54
CA GLY A 18 -11.45 -18.77 -20.95
C GLY A 18 -10.82 -19.34 -19.67
N GLU A 19 -9.56 -19.07 -19.33
CA GLU A 19 -8.92 -19.65 -18.12
C GLU A 19 -8.81 -18.69 -16.93
N SER A 20 -8.97 -17.38 -17.13
CA SER A 20 -8.89 -16.36 -16.08
C SER A 20 -10.15 -15.52 -16.03
N THR A 21 -10.77 -15.40 -14.86
CA THR A 21 -11.91 -14.49 -14.62
C THR A 21 -11.50 -13.01 -14.56
N SER A 22 -10.22 -12.69 -14.72
CA SER A 22 -9.69 -11.34 -14.59
C SER A 22 -9.42 -10.71 -15.94
N MET A 23 -10.28 -9.75 -16.36
CA MET A 23 -10.06 -8.94 -17.55
C MET A 23 -8.70 -8.23 -17.51
N GLN A 24 -7.93 -8.31 -18.60
CA GLN A 24 -6.63 -7.65 -18.71
C GLN A 24 -6.78 -6.27 -19.38
N PRO A 25 -6.07 -5.24 -18.88
CA PRO A 25 -6.06 -3.94 -19.53
C PRO A 25 -5.35 -4.03 -20.90
N ILE A 26 -5.83 -3.26 -21.86
CA ILE A 26 -5.21 -3.13 -23.20
C ILE A 26 -5.02 -1.67 -23.62
N TYR A 27 -5.57 -0.70 -22.87
CA TYR A 27 -5.44 0.72 -23.18
C TYR A 27 -3.98 1.22 -23.20
N GLN A 28 -3.07 0.60 -22.44
CA GLN A 28 -1.64 0.92 -22.44
C GLN A 28 -1.02 0.71 -23.83
N ASP A 29 -1.45 -0.29 -24.57
CA ASP A 29 -0.93 -0.57 -25.92
C ASP A 29 -1.34 0.53 -26.88
N PHE A 30 -2.57 1.02 -26.78
CA PHE A 30 -3.06 2.15 -27.59
C PHE A 30 -2.34 3.46 -27.23
N ILE A 31 -2.02 3.68 -25.95
CA ILE A 31 -1.20 4.84 -25.52
C ILE A 31 0.18 4.76 -26.14
N ASN A 32 0.85 3.61 -26.06
CA ASN A 32 2.18 3.40 -26.63
C ASN A 32 2.20 3.61 -28.14
N VAL A 33 1.20 3.09 -28.85
CA VAL A 33 1.03 3.35 -30.29
C VAL A 33 0.83 4.84 -30.54
N GLY A 34 -0.08 5.51 -29.80
CA GLY A 34 -0.32 6.94 -29.91
C GLY A 34 0.95 7.76 -29.75
N ILE A 35 1.78 7.47 -28.72
CA ILE A 35 3.05 8.14 -28.45
C ILE A 35 4.05 7.90 -29.61
N SER A 36 4.04 6.73 -30.23
CA SER A 36 4.96 6.40 -31.32
C SER A 36 4.65 7.09 -32.63
N ILE A 37 3.38 7.42 -32.89
CA ILE A 37 2.93 8.01 -34.16
C ILE A 37 2.50 9.47 -34.09
N GLY A 38 2.27 10.03 -32.87
CA GLY A 38 1.80 11.40 -32.66
C GLY A 38 2.87 12.32 -32.05
N ASP A 39 2.84 13.62 -32.40
CA ASP A 39 3.61 14.62 -31.67
C ASP A 39 2.90 14.97 -30.35
N ILE A 40 1.60 15.15 -30.40
CA ILE A 40 0.73 15.37 -29.22
C ILE A 40 -0.26 14.21 -29.11
N VAL A 41 -0.44 13.67 -27.92
CA VAL A 41 -1.34 12.55 -27.62
C VAL A 41 -2.31 12.93 -26.50
N SER A 42 -3.59 12.71 -26.69
CA SER A 42 -4.61 12.92 -25.68
C SER A 42 -5.58 11.75 -25.63
N PHE A 43 -5.57 11.02 -24.52
CA PHE A 43 -6.49 9.91 -24.31
C PHE A 43 -7.25 10.07 -23.00
N ILE A 44 -8.42 9.43 -22.94
CA ILE A 44 -9.19 9.21 -21.73
C ILE A 44 -9.12 7.72 -21.38
N VAL A 45 -8.67 7.39 -20.17
CA VAL A 45 -8.40 6.01 -19.74
C VAL A 45 -8.67 5.84 -18.23
N PRO A 46 -8.83 4.59 -17.73
CA PRO A 46 -8.91 4.34 -16.30
C PRO A 46 -7.66 4.83 -15.58
N SER A 47 -7.81 5.50 -14.44
CA SER A 47 -6.69 6.05 -13.64
C SER A 47 -5.85 4.97 -12.93
N ARG A 48 -6.28 3.72 -12.97
CA ARG A 48 -5.64 2.60 -12.27
C ARG A 48 -4.15 2.43 -12.61
N TRP A 49 -3.72 2.79 -13.82
CA TRP A 49 -2.31 2.68 -14.20
C TRP A 49 -1.38 3.49 -13.28
N MET A 50 -1.89 4.53 -12.64
CA MET A 50 -1.10 5.41 -11.78
C MET A 50 -0.63 4.74 -10.48
N GLN A 51 -1.39 3.75 -9.95
CA GLN A 51 -1.15 3.22 -8.61
C GLN A 51 -0.79 1.74 -8.56
N GLY A 52 -1.28 0.90 -9.46
CA GLY A 52 -0.81 -0.48 -9.48
C GLY A 52 -1.78 -1.56 -9.95
N GLY A 53 -1.24 -2.77 -9.99
CA GLY A 53 -1.95 -3.98 -10.35
C GLY A 53 -2.13 -4.19 -11.85
N LYS A 54 -2.55 -5.38 -12.23
CA LYS A 54 -2.85 -5.78 -13.61
C LYS A 54 -1.65 -5.76 -14.58
N ASN A 55 -0.42 -6.01 -14.09
CA ASN A 55 0.80 -6.07 -14.90
C ASN A 55 1.09 -4.74 -15.64
N LEU A 56 0.79 -3.61 -15.00
CA LEU A 56 1.04 -2.28 -15.56
C LEU A 56 2.30 -1.61 -14.97
N GLU A 57 3.15 -2.34 -14.25
CA GLU A 57 4.28 -1.80 -13.51
C GLU A 57 5.27 -1.12 -14.45
N GLN A 58 5.70 -1.79 -15.52
CA GLN A 58 6.64 -1.23 -16.49
C GLN A 58 6.03 -0.05 -17.25
N PHE A 59 4.80 -0.21 -17.73
CA PHE A 59 4.06 0.87 -18.40
C PHE A 59 3.97 2.12 -17.51
N ARG A 60 3.59 1.92 -16.23
CA ARG A 60 3.51 3.03 -15.26
C ARG A 60 4.86 3.70 -15.09
N TYR A 61 5.93 2.92 -14.86
CA TYR A 61 7.28 3.45 -14.69
C TYR A 61 7.69 4.32 -15.87
N ASP A 62 7.52 3.83 -17.11
CA ASP A 62 7.87 4.55 -18.33
C ASP A 62 7.07 5.86 -18.45
N MET A 63 5.78 5.83 -18.13
CA MET A 63 4.91 7.00 -18.20
C MET A 63 5.29 8.06 -17.18
N ILE A 64 5.46 7.71 -15.90
CA ILE A 64 5.72 8.69 -14.82
C ILE A 64 7.13 9.28 -14.88
N THR A 65 8.10 8.57 -15.48
CA THR A 65 9.48 9.04 -15.64
C THR A 65 9.72 9.79 -16.95
N SER A 66 8.78 9.74 -17.90
CA SER A 66 8.92 10.37 -19.22
C SER A 66 9.02 11.88 -19.19
N ASN A 67 8.47 12.55 -18.18
CA ASN A 67 8.30 14.02 -18.07
C ASN A 67 7.59 14.68 -19.26
N LYS A 68 6.84 13.90 -20.07
CA LYS A 68 6.16 14.37 -21.28
C LYS A 68 4.73 14.83 -21.07
N PHE A 69 4.17 14.60 -19.90
CA PHE A 69 2.82 15.05 -19.58
C PHE A 69 2.77 16.56 -19.40
N LYS A 70 1.93 17.24 -20.16
CA LYS A 70 1.62 18.67 -19.94
C LYS A 70 0.45 18.87 -18.99
N TYR A 71 -0.59 18.02 -19.16
CA TYR A 71 -1.82 18.11 -18.39
C TYR A 71 -2.31 16.71 -18.03
N ILE A 72 -2.79 16.56 -16.82
CA ILE A 72 -3.61 15.42 -16.39
C ILE A 72 -4.79 15.99 -15.61
N ILE A 73 -6.01 15.53 -15.95
CA ILE A 73 -7.19 15.72 -15.11
C ILE A 73 -7.69 14.35 -14.73
N ASP A 74 -7.72 14.11 -13.43
CA ASP A 74 -7.93 12.82 -12.81
C ASP A 74 -9.16 12.84 -11.91
N TYR A 75 -10.21 12.14 -12.33
CA TYR A 75 -11.46 12.01 -11.60
C TYR A 75 -11.41 10.79 -10.68
N GLN A 76 -11.60 11.00 -9.39
CA GLN A 76 -11.70 9.93 -8.41
C GLN A 76 -12.88 9.00 -8.71
N ILE A 77 -13.98 9.57 -9.17
CA ILE A 77 -15.24 8.85 -9.49
C ILE A 77 -15.50 8.88 -10.97
N SER A 78 -15.46 7.72 -11.62
CA SER A 78 -15.68 7.61 -13.08
C SER A 78 -17.06 8.10 -13.54
N LYS A 79 -18.08 8.00 -12.69
CA LYS A 79 -19.45 8.47 -13.00
C LYS A 79 -19.55 9.97 -13.21
N ALA A 80 -18.58 10.77 -12.73
CA ALA A 80 -18.52 12.19 -13.03
C ALA A 80 -18.28 12.47 -14.55
N VAL A 81 -17.67 11.51 -15.24
CA VAL A 81 -17.38 11.59 -16.70
C VAL A 81 -18.27 10.66 -17.49
N PHE A 82 -18.49 9.45 -17.03
CA PHE A 82 -19.31 8.42 -17.65
C PHE A 82 -20.44 8.00 -16.72
N PRO A 83 -21.62 8.65 -16.76
CA PRO A 83 -22.69 8.45 -15.77
C PRO A 83 -23.17 6.99 -15.62
N SER A 84 -23.13 6.21 -16.70
CA SER A 84 -23.58 4.81 -16.73
C SER A 84 -22.48 3.78 -16.47
N ILE A 85 -21.19 4.18 -16.36
CA ILE A 85 -20.06 3.27 -16.28
C ILE A 85 -19.36 3.46 -14.94
N TRP A 86 -19.25 2.36 -14.19
CA TRP A 86 -18.39 2.31 -12.99
C TRP A 86 -17.03 1.74 -13.34
N LEU A 87 -15.97 2.52 -13.16
CA LEU A 87 -14.58 2.09 -13.25
C LEU A 87 -13.94 2.19 -11.86
N ASP A 88 -13.49 1.07 -11.37
CA ASP A 88 -12.77 1.02 -10.11
C ASP A 88 -11.44 1.79 -10.22
N GLY A 89 -11.23 2.73 -9.30
CA GLY A 89 -10.08 3.64 -9.32
C GLY A 89 -10.25 4.93 -10.13
N GLY A 90 -11.43 5.16 -10.77
CA GLY A 90 -11.71 6.40 -11.48
C GLY A 90 -11.17 6.45 -12.92
N VAL A 91 -11.18 7.65 -13.52
CA VAL A 91 -10.81 7.89 -14.91
C VAL A 91 -9.98 9.16 -15.02
N CYS A 92 -9.01 9.17 -15.90
CA CYS A 92 -8.24 10.37 -16.21
C CYS A 92 -8.21 10.64 -17.72
N TYR A 93 -8.05 11.90 -18.08
CA TYR A 93 -7.56 12.27 -19.39
C TYR A 93 -6.30 13.12 -19.29
N PHE A 94 -5.47 13.05 -20.30
CA PHE A 94 -4.17 13.67 -20.28
C PHE A 94 -3.77 14.22 -21.65
N ILE A 95 -2.80 15.12 -21.65
CA ILE A 95 -2.08 15.58 -22.82
C ILE A 95 -0.60 15.27 -22.65
N ILE A 96 -0.06 14.42 -23.52
CA ILE A 96 1.36 14.17 -23.69
C ILE A 96 1.83 14.96 -24.91
N ASP A 97 2.95 15.67 -24.78
CA ASP A 97 3.67 16.28 -25.89
C ASP A 97 5.07 15.65 -25.93
N ASN A 98 5.39 14.96 -27.02
CA ASN A 98 6.66 14.24 -27.16
C ASN A 98 7.89 15.13 -27.14
N LYS A 99 7.72 16.44 -27.29
CA LYS A 99 8.79 17.45 -27.20
C LYS A 99 8.87 18.14 -25.83
N TYR A 100 7.89 17.87 -24.95
CA TYR A 100 7.85 18.44 -23.62
C TYR A 100 8.79 17.68 -22.66
N ASN A 101 9.41 18.41 -21.76
CA ASN A 101 10.18 17.87 -20.64
C ASN A 101 10.02 18.81 -19.44
N GLY A 102 9.10 18.51 -18.56
CA GLY A 102 8.82 19.39 -17.43
C GLY A 102 7.76 18.83 -16.48
N ASP A 103 7.33 19.68 -15.57
CA ASP A 103 6.32 19.35 -14.58
C ASP A 103 4.92 19.32 -15.22
N VAL A 104 4.12 18.35 -14.83
CA VAL A 104 2.74 18.24 -15.29
C VAL A 104 1.81 19.16 -14.48
N LYS A 105 0.91 19.87 -15.17
CA LYS A 105 -0.26 20.46 -14.50
C LYS A 105 -1.24 19.34 -14.18
N TYR A 106 -1.23 18.90 -12.93
CA TYR A 106 -2.08 17.82 -12.45
C TYR A 106 -3.28 18.37 -11.69
N THR A 107 -4.48 18.00 -12.10
CA THR A 107 -5.73 18.34 -11.41
C THR A 107 -6.40 17.07 -10.95
N PHE A 108 -6.53 16.90 -9.64
CA PHE A 108 -7.35 15.86 -9.03
C PHE A 108 -8.75 16.39 -8.74
N ILE A 109 -9.77 15.64 -9.14
CA ILE A 109 -11.18 15.95 -8.87
C ILE A 109 -11.72 14.84 -7.99
N ASP A 110 -12.08 15.22 -6.76
CA ASP A 110 -12.51 14.25 -5.76
C ASP A 110 -13.99 13.83 -5.91
N LYS A 111 -14.46 12.99 -4.99
CA LYS A 111 -15.84 12.48 -4.97
C LYS A 111 -16.90 13.56 -4.78
N ASP A 112 -16.55 14.70 -4.19
CA ASP A 112 -17.42 15.84 -3.94
C ASP A 112 -17.32 16.89 -5.06
N ASN A 113 -16.61 16.57 -6.17
CA ASN A 113 -16.35 17.42 -7.31
C ASN A 113 -15.51 18.66 -6.98
N GLU A 114 -14.69 18.59 -5.94
CA GLU A 114 -13.71 19.62 -5.63
C GLU A 114 -12.43 19.42 -6.44
N HIS A 115 -11.83 20.52 -6.91
CA HIS A 115 -10.70 20.53 -7.81
C HIS A 115 -9.42 20.95 -7.08
N PHE A 116 -8.41 20.08 -7.11
CA PHE A 116 -7.09 20.32 -6.52
C PHE A 116 -6.04 20.29 -7.63
N THR A 117 -5.38 21.42 -7.89
CA THR A 117 -4.42 21.57 -8.99
C THR A 117 -3.03 21.93 -8.48
N GLU A 118 -2.01 21.23 -9.02
CA GLU A 118 -0.60 21.48 -8.74
C GLU A 118 0.24 21.27 -10.01
N TYR A 119 1.36 22.00 -10.14
CA TYR A 119 2.42 21.67 -11.09
C TYR A 119 3.44 20.80 -10.37
N ARG A 120 3.67 19.57 -10.87
CA ARG A 120 4.55 18.61 -10.19
C ARG A 120 5.11 17.55 -11.11
N LYS A 121 6.15 16.86 -10.67
CA LYS A 121 6.55 15.57 -11.24
C LYS A 121 5.57 14.49 -10.83
N LEU A 122 5.32 13.52 -11.72
CA LEU A 122 4.47 12.37 -11.38
C LEU A 122 5.20 11.38 -10.47
N ASN A 123 6.49 11.17 -10.72
CA ASN A 123 7.34 10.29 -9.92
C ASN A 123 7.94 11.07 -8.74
N TYR A 124 7.16 11.23 -7.69
CA TYR A 124 7.64 11.86 -6.46
C TYR A 124 8.56 10.89 -5.69
N GLU A 125 9.78 11.33 -5.35
CA GLU A 125 10.80 10.55 -4.61
C GLU A 125 11.00 9.11 -5.11
N ASP A 126 10.81 8.87 -6.40
CA ASP A 126 10.97 7.55 -7.04
C ASP A 126 10.10 6.43 -6.46
N PHE A 127 8.91 6.76 -5.92
CA PHE A 127 7.97 5.76 -5.42
C PHE A 127 7.51 4.75 -6.46
N GLY A 128 7.66 5.05 -7.75
CA GLY A 128 7.23 4.18 -8.84
C GLY A 128 5.71 4.15 -9.06
N PHE A 129 4.97 5.05 -8.44
CA PHE A 129 3.52 5.25 -8.61
C PHE A 129 3.13 6.71 -8.32
N VAL A 130 1.89 7.08 -8.67
CA VAL A 130 1.39 8.45 -8.49
C VAL A 130 0.52 8.53 -7.25
N ILE A 131 0.87 9.44 -6.33
CA ILE A 131 -0.05 9.84 -5.26
C ILE A 131 -1.04 10.81 -5.90
N ARG A 132 -2.27 10.37 -6.11
CA ARG A 132 -3.27 11.08 -6.92
C ARG A 132 -3.84 12.29 -6.21
N ASP A 133 -4.23 12.16 -4.95
CA ASP A 133 -4.77 13.26 -4.14
C ASP A 133 -3.63 14.14 -3.60
N ILE A 134 -3.63 15.39 -4.00
CA ILE A 134 -2.59 16.38 -3.64
C ILE A 134 -2.57 16.63 -2.12
N ARG A 135 -3.72 16.54 -1.44
CA ARG A 135 -3.81 16.67 0.01
C ARG A 135 -3.01 15.58 0.71
N GLN A 136 -3.11 14.33 0.22
CA GLN A 136 -2.31 13.20 0.72
C GLN A 136 -0.82 13.42 0.46
N LEU A 137 -0.47 13.87 -0.75
CA LEU A 137 0.93 14.15 -1.11
C LEU A 137 1.55 15.22 -0.20
N ASN A 138 0.81 16.27 0.15
CA ASN A 138 1.31 17.32 1.03
C ASN A 138 1.56 16.81 2.46
N ILE A 139 0.68 15.96 2.99
CA ILE A 139 0.86 15.31 4.29
C ILE A 139 2.09 14.40 4.27
N ILE A 140 2.25 13.58 3.21
CA ILE A 140 3.42 12.70 3.04
C ILE A 140 4.71 13.50 2.97
N ARG A 141 4.75 14.59 2.19
CA ARG A 141 5.91 15.50 2.09
C ARG A 141 6.35 16.00 3.47
N LYS A 142 5.39 16.39 4.31
CA LYS A 142 5.66 16.87 5.66
C LYS A 142 6.16 15.75 6.58
N ALA A 143 5.49 14.60 6.56
CA ALA A 143 5.90 13.44 7.36
C ALA A 143 7.34 13.00 7.05
N ARG A 144 7.77 13.08 5.78
CA ARG A 144 9.12 12.66 5.35
C ARG A 144 10.20 13.75 5.50
N LYS A 145 9.79 15.03 5.59
CA LYS A 145 10.74 16.17 5.66
C LYS A 145 11.67 16.12 6.88
N HIS A 146 11.26 15.51 7.98
CA HIS A 146 12.05 15.43 9.21
C HIS A 146 13.25 14.49 9.11
N GLY A 147 13.35 13.66 8.06
CA GLY A 147 14.45 12.71 7.90
C GLY A 147 14.42 11.55 8.88
N ASP A 148 13.31 11.34 9.58
CA ASP A 148 13.10 10.19 10.43
C ASP A 148 13.20 8.90 9.58
N LEU A 149 13.65 7.80 10.20
CA LEU A 149 13.55 6.48 9.57
C LEU A 149 12.09 6.20 9.22
N THR A 150 11.86 5.49 8.13
CA THR A 150 10.51 5.10 7.72
C THR A 150 10.13 3.77 8.36
N PHE A 151 8.85 3.62 8.66
CA PHE A 151 8.34 2.52 9.48
C PHE A 151 8.52 1.14 8.82
N ASP A 152 8.65 1.09 7.48
CA ASP A 152 9.01 -0.13 6.76
C ASP A 152 10.36 -0.72 7.19
N SER A 153 11.26 0.07 7.79
CA SER A 153 12.55 -0.38 8.32
C SER A 153 12.41 -1.30 9.55
N ILE A 154 11.28 -1.24 10.25
CA ILE A 154 10.97 -2.09 11.42
C ILE A 154 9.84 -3.08 11.15
N VAL A 155 9.40 -3.20 9.89
CA VAL A 155 8.40 -4.18 9.45
C VAL A 155 9.10 -5.27 8.65
N SER A 156 8.90 -6.52 9.02
CA SER A 156 9.50 -7.65 8.29
C SER A 156 8.91 -7.82 6.89
N GLU A 157 9.69 -8.45 6.03
CA GLU A 157 9.13 -9.06 4.83
C GLU A 157 8.12 -10.17 5.19
N ARG A 158 7.29 -10.55 4.22
CA ARG A 158 6.40 -11.69 4.36
C ARG A 158 7.19 -12.96 4.71
N ASN A 159 6.61 -13.81 5.53
CA ASN A 159 7.24 -15.05 5.99
C ASN A 159 8.49 -14.81 6.87
N CYS A 160 8.32 -13.97 7.87
CA CYS A 160 9.39 -13.56 8.78
C CYS A 160 10.15 -14.75 9.40
N TYR A 161 9.45 -15.78 9.86
CA TYR A 161 10.06 -16.91 10.59
C TYR A 161 10.23 -18.20 9.76
N GLY A 162 9.78 -18.20 8.49
CA GLY A 162 9.93 -19.36 7.60
C GLY A 162 8.69 -20.26 7.51
N PHE A 163 7.54 -19.86 8.08
CA PHE A 163 6.32 -20.65 8.09
C PHE A 163 5.24 -20.03 7.20
N ALA A 164 4.78 -20.79 6.20
CA ALA A 164 3.76 -20.33 5.27
C ALA A 164 2.36 -20.39 5.88
N THR A 165 1.39 -19.82 5.16
CA THR A 165 -0.03 -19.74 5.57
C THR A 165 -0.65 -21.11 5.86
N ASP A 166 -0.19 -22.15 5.17
CA ASP A 166 -0.77 -23.48 5.21
C ASP A 166 -0.24 -24.39 6.33
N LEU A 167 0.62 -23.88 7.21
CA LEU A 167 1.16 -24.66 8.34
C LEU A 167 0.09 -25.46 9.11
N PHE A 168 -1.02 -24.80 9.44
CA PHE A 168 -2.11 -25.43 10.19
C PHE A 168 -3.07 -26.26 9.33
N ASN A 169 -3.12 -26.00 8.01
CA ASN A 169 -4.01 -26.72 7.10
C ASN A 169 -3.35 -28.01 6.56
N ARG A 170 -2.02 -28.02 6.46
CA ARG A 170 -1.21 -29.12 5.93
C ARG A 170 0.04 -29.35 6.78
N PRO A 171 -0.13 -29.67 8.08
CA PRO A 171 1.01 -29.84 9.00
C PRO A 171 1.97 -30.95 8.57
N GLU A 172 1.50 -31.92 7.77
CA GLU A 172 2.33 -32.99 7.22
C GLU A 172 3.48 -32.50 6.33
N LEU A 173 3.37 -31.29 5.73
CA LEU A 173 4.43 -30.65 4.98
C LEU A 173 5.54 -30.05 5.86
N TYR A 174 5.24 -29.88 7.15
CA TYR A 174 6.12 -29.21 8.13
C TYR A 174 6.54 -30.18 9.25
N LYS A 175 6.88 -31.42 8.90
CA LYS A 175 7.27 -32.46 9.87
C LYS A 175 8.41 -32.02 10.81
N SER A 176 9.34 -31.20 10.31
CA SER A 176 10.42 -30.65 11.12
C SER A 176 9.95 -29.63 12.17
N ALA A 177 8.77 -29.05 12.01
CA ALA A 177 8.18 -28.14 12.98
C ALA A 177 7.62 -28.85 14.19
N ASP A 178 7.25 -30.13 14.05
CA ASP A 178 6.63 -30.95 15.11
C ASP A 178 5.46 -30.18 15.77
N LEU A 179 4.53 -29.69 14.92
CA LEU A 179 3.40 -28.84 15.35
C LEU A 179 2.52 -29.55 16.36
N GLN A 180 2.33 -28.97 17.52
CA GLN A 180 1.52 -29.46 18.63
C GLN A 180 0.32 -28.52 18.89
N ASP A 181 -0.85 -29.07 19.19
CA ASP A 181 -2.05 -28.29 19.52
C ASP A 181 -2.00 -27.73 20.95
N GLY A 182 -1.35 -28.43 21.86
CA GLY A 182 -1.20 -28.05 23.27
C GLY A 182 0.19 -27.58 23.64
N TYR A 183 0.30 -26.95 24.81
CA TYR A 183 1.59 -26.52 25.35
C TYR A 183 2.55 -27.70 25.47
N LYS A 184 3.79 -27.47 25.03
CA LYS A 184 4.89 -28.39 25.18
C LYS A 184 6.11 -27.61 25.66
N ASP A 185 6.74 -28.07 26.74
CA ASP A 185 7.89 -27.41 27.31
C ASP A 185 9.03 -27.25 26.29
N ALA A 186 9.74 -26.14 26.34
CA ALA A 186 10.79 -25.72 25.39
C ALA A 186 10.31 -25.54 23.93
N TYR A 187 9.00 -25.50 23.66
CA TYR A 187 8.46 -25.17 22.34
C TYR A 187 8.03 -23.71 22.25
N ASN A 188 8.11 -23.17 21.05
CA ASN A 188 7.68 -21.80 20.76
C ASN A 188 6.21 -21.79 20.31
N LYS A 189 5.45 -20.83 20.82
CA LYS A 189 4.07 -20.64 20.39
C LYS A 189 4.03 -19.92 19.04
N ILE A 190 3.23 -20.45 18.11
CA ILE A 190 3.08 -19.86 16.78
C ILE A 190 1.61 -19.52 16.49
N TYR A 191 1.38 -18.33 15.92
CA TYR A 191 0.07 -17.87 15.47
C TYR A 191 -0.06 -17.97 13.96
N GLY A 192 -1.22 -18.40 13.49
CA GLY A 192 -1.55 -18.51 12.09
C GLY A 192 -3.05 -18.51 11.82
N VAL A 193 -3.46 -19.11 10.73
CA VAL A 193 -4.86 -19.28 10.36
C VAL A 193 -5.15 -20.71 9.93
N PHE A 194 -6.36 -21.18 10.20
CA PHE A 194 -6.89 -22.46 9.74
C PHE A 194 -8.12 -22.24 8.86
N GLY A 195 -8.21 -22.98 7.77
CA GLY A 195 -9.30 -22.87 6.81
C GLY A 195 -8.94 -22.01 5.58
N GLY A 196 -9.87 -21.90 4.65
CA GLY A 196 -9.72 -21.12 3.42
C GLY A 196 -10.48 -19.79 3.48
N LYS A 197 -11.54 -19.64 2.68
CA LYS A 197 -12.40 -18.45 2.72
C LYS A 197 -13.13 -18.39 4.07
N GLY A 198 -12.88 -17.33 4.85
CA GLY A 198 -13.39 -17.20 6.22
C GLY A 198 -12.48 -17.84 7.27
N ALA A 199 -11.18 -17.99 6.97
CA ALA A 199 -10.18 -18.57 7.87
C ALA A 199 -10.23 -18.00 9.30
N THR A 200 -10.10 -18.90 10.28
CA THR A 200 -10.07 -18.58 11.71
C THR A 200 -8.64 -18.47 12.19
N ARG A 201 -8.36 -17.56 13.13
CA ARG A 201 -7.07 -17.51 13.82
C ARG A 201 -6.90 -18.72 14.71
N VAL A 202 -5.73 -19.29 14.67
CA VAL A 202 -5.32 -20.44 15.48
C VAL A 202 -3.92 -20.20 16.03
N SER A 203 -3.57 -20.96 17.04
CA SER A 203 -2.21 -21.05 17.55
C SER A 203 -1.86 -22.49 17.86
N GLY A 204 -0.57 -22.80 17.84
CA GLY A 204 0.01 -24.09 18.21
C GLY A 204 1.41 -23.89 18.76
N TYR A 205 2.14 -24.97 18.92
CA TYR A 205 3.49 -24.96 19.44
C TYR A 205 4.42 -25.72 18.47
N ILE A 206 5.58 -25.16 18.20
CA ILE A 206 6.55 -25.74 17.25
C ILE A 206 7.92 -25.92 17.91
N ASN A 207 8.69 -26.85 17.36
CA ASN A 207 10.06 -27.06 17.73
C ASN A 207 10.91 -25.83 17.34
N PRO A 208 11.68 -25.22 18.27
CA PRO A 208 12.55 -24.07 17.99
C PRO A 208 13.56 -24.32 16.85
N GLU A 209 14.01 -25.56 16.68
CA GLU A 209 14.97 -25.93 15.64
C GLU A 209 14.40 -25.77 14.21
N SER A 210 13.06 -25.75 14.07
CA SER A 210 12.39 -25.58 12.79
C SER A 210 12.34 -24.13 12.30
N ILE A 211 12.70 -23.15 13.12
CA ILE A 211 12.72 -21.73 12.78
C ILE A 211 13.89 -21.45 11.86
N THR A 212 13.64 -21.07 10.62
CA THR A 212 14.68 -20.89 9.59
C THR A 212 15.17 -19.46 9.39
N LYS A 213 14.40 -18.47 9.89
CA LYS A 213 14.68 -17.05 9.72
C LYS A 213 14.44 -16.29 11.02
N HIS A 214 15.16 -15.17 11.22
CA HIS A 214 14.97 -14.21 12.30
C HIS A 214 14.79 -14.82 13.69
N ARG A 215 15.61 -15.84 14.02
CA ARG A 215 15.60 -16.48 15.34
C ARG A 215 15.85 -15.46 16.47
N GLU A 216 16.62 -14.41 16.20
CA GLU A 216 16.92 -13.32 17.11
C GLU A 216 15.69 -12.51 17.52
N TYR A 217 14.60 -12.50 16.72
CA TYR A 217 13.35 -11.81 17.05
C TYR A 217 12.46 -12.60 18.00
N VAL A 218 12.65 -13.93 18.09
CA VAL A 218 11.77 -14.81 18.86
C VAL A 218 11.77 -14.44 20.36
N ASN A 219 12.93 -14.09 20.91
CA ASN A 219 13.07 -13.72 22.32
C ASN A 219 12.91 -12.22 22.60
N LYS A 220 12.21 -11.52 21.71
CA LYS A 220 11.90 -10.10 21.80
C LYS A 220 10.38 -9.88 21.78
N TYR A 221 9.97 -8.67 22.13
CA TYR A 221 8.59 -8.24 21.98
C TYR A 221 8.34 -7.84 20.53
N ASN A 222 7.23 -8.27 19.92
CA ASN A 222 6.88 -7.98 18.54
C ASN A 222 5.37 -7.72 18.42
N ILE A 223 4.97 -7.05 17.32
CA ILE A 223 3.56 -6.89 16.97
C ILE A 223 3.31 -7.66 15.67
N PHE A 224 2.48 -8.69 15.73
CA PHE A 224 2.07 -9.42 14.52
C PHE A 224 0.89 -8.71 13.88
N PHE A 225 1.12 -8.09 12.74
CA PHE A 225 0.17 -7.27 12.00
C PHE A 225 -0.45 -8.07 10.85
N GLY A 226 -1.76 -8.14 10.76
CA GLY A 226 -2.47 -8.92 9.73
C GLY A 226 -2.07 -8.51 8.30
N TYR A 227 -1.57 -9.49 7.53
CA TYR A 227 -1.09 -9.28 6.16
C TYR A 227 -2.20 -8.86 5.19
N ALA A 228 -3.39 -9.45 5.29
CA ALA A 228 -4.50 -9.19 4.39
C ALA A 228 -5.74 -8.68 5.13
N TYR A 229 -6.25 -7.52 4.71
CA TYR A 229 -7.50 -6.97 5.21
C TYR A 229 -8.16 -6.03 4.18
N ASN A 230 -9.40 -5.60 4.43
CA ASN A 230 -10.14 -4.76 3.48
C ASN A 230 -9.35 -3.48 3.16
N MET A 231 -9.00 -3.27 1.89
CA MET A 231 -8.17 -2.14 1.45
C MET A 231 -8.88 -0.78 1.60
N GLN A 232 -10.21 -0.75 1.67
CA GLN A 232 -10.97 0.47 1.93
C GLN A 232 -11.16 0.76 3.43
N SER A 233 -10.72 -0.17 4.30
CA SER A 233 -10.83 0.01 5.74
C SER A 233 -9.82 1.05 6.24
N THR A 234 -10.29 2.06 6.92
CA THR A 234 -9.45 2.99 7.67
C THR A 234 -9.16 2.48 9.09
N LYS A 235 -9.77 1.36 9.50
CA LYS A 235 -9.43 0.70 10.77
C LYS A 235 -8.11 -0.05 10.62
N PRO A 236 -7.28 -0.10 11.66
CA PRO A 236 -6.04 -0.87 11.60
C PRO A 236 -6.34 -2.36 11.40
N ALA A 237 -5.41 -3.08 10.76
CA ALA A 237 -5.47 -4.52 10.69
C ALA A 237 -5.49 -5.14 12.10
N ALA A 238 -6.00 -6.34 12.15
CA ALA A 238 -5.96 -7.12 13.39
C ALA A 238 -4.50 -7.39 13.80
N ARG A 239 -4.19 -7.22 15.07
CA ARG A 239 -2.84 -7.32 15.64
C ARG A 239 -2.81 -8.31 16.79
N ILE A 240 -1.62 -8.85 17.05
CA ILE A 240 -1.29 -9.65 18.23
C ILE A 240 -0.01 -9.02 18.82
N LEU A 241 -0.07 -8.64 20.09
CA LEU A 241 1.11 -8.25 20.86
C LEU A 241 1.75 -9.55 21.34
N SER A 242 2.94 -9.87 20.82
CA SER A 242 3.63 -11.10 21.18
C SER A 242 4.45 -10.89 22.45
N THR A 243 4.58 -11.95 23.23
CA THR A 243 5.58 -12.06 24.29
C THR A 243 6.83 -12.79 23.77
N PRO A 244 7.99 -12.67 24.45
CA PRO A 244 9.16 -13.47 24.10
C PRO A 244 8.84 -14.96 24.03
N GLY A 245 9.32 -15.63 23.00
CA GLY A 245 9.01 -17.04 22.71
C GLY A 245 7.85 -17.26 21.73
N GLU A 246 7.20 -16.19 21.27
CA GLU A 246 6.08 -16.27 20.32
C GLU A 246 6.47 -15.84 18.91
N LEU A 247 5.86 -16.44 17.89
CA LEU A 247 6.09 -16.15 16.48
C LEU A 247 4.81 -16.29 15.65
N CYS A 248 4.89 -15.98 14.36
CA CYS A 248 3.73 -16.04 13.47
C CYS A 248 4.08 -16.67 12.11
N THR A 249 3.05 -17.18 11.42
CA THR A 249 3.15 -17.55 10.01
C THR A 249 3.11 -16.32 9.11
N GLU A 250 3.32 -16.48 7.82
CA GLU A 250 3.25 -15.42 6.81
C GLU A 250 1.87 -14.75 6.64
N THR A 251 0.86 -15.16 7.42
CA THR A 251 -0.43 -14.47 7.52
C THR A 251 -0.34 -13.15 8.29
N PHE A 252 0.79 -12.94 8.94
CA PHE A 252 1.13 -11.70 9.63
C PHE A 252 2.47 -11.16 9.13
N LEU A 253 2.63 -9.84 9.17
CA LEU A 253 3.91 -9.16 9.15
C LEU A 253 4.37 -9.00 10.61
N ASN A 254 5.67 -9.05 10.83
CA ASN A 254 6.25 -8.76 12.13
C ASN A 254 6.67 -7.28 12.18
N ILE A 255 6.26 -6.55 13.21
CA ILE A 255 6.70 -5.20 13.53
C ILE A 255 7.56 -5.28 14.79
N GLY A 256 8.75 -4.70 14.75
CA GLY A 256 9.76 -4.79 15.78
C GLY A 256 11.07 -5.35 15.21
N PRO A 257 11.96 -5.93 16.03
CA PRO A 257 11.75 -6.30 17.44
C PRO A 257 11.88 -5.10 18.42
N PHE A 258 11.22 -5.20 19.58
CA PHE A 258 11.34 -4.27 20.68
C PHE A 258 12.05 -4.93 21.86
N ASP A 259 12.83 -4.15 22.61
CA ASP A 259 13.56 -4.65 23.77
C ASP A 259 12.68 -4.77 25.01
N THR A 260 11.65 -3.92 25.10
CA THR A 260 10.73 -3.85 26.25
C THR A 260 9.26 -3.97 25.83
N GLU A 261 8.42 -4.42 26.76
CA GLU A 261 6.96 -4.44 26.58
C GLU A 261 6.39 -3.02 26.44
N ASP A 262 6.98 -2.03 27.13
CA ASP A 262 6.53 -0.65 27.06
C ASP A 262 6.75 -0.05 25.65
N GLU A 263 7.89 -0.29 25.02
CA GLU A 263 8.13 0.13 23.62
C GLU A 263 7.15 -0.53 22.67
N GLN A 264 6.88 -1.82 22.82
CA GLN A 264 5.88 -2.53 22.02
C GLN A 264 4.48 -1.90 22.18
N ARG A 265 4.07 -1.63 23.43
CA ARG A 265 2.76 -1.02 23.73
C ARG A 265 2.66 0.40 23.19
N ASN A 266 3.72 1.19 23.32
CA ASN A 266 3.78 2.55 22.80
C ASN A 266 3.72 2.55 21.26
N CYS A 267 4.40 1.60 20.61
CA CYS A 267 4.26 1.41 19.17
C CYS A 267 2.82 0.99 18.80
N GLU A 268 2.18 0.11 19.56
CA GLU A 268 0.79 -0.30 19.30
C GLU A 268 -0.17 0.88 19.44
N GLU A 269 0.02 1.79 20.40
CA GLU A 269 -0.76 3.03 20.51
C GLU A 269 -0.51 3.97 19.31
N TYR A 270 0.75 4.08 18.84
CA TYR A 270 1.06 4.83 17.63
C TYR A 270 0.33 4.28 16.39
N LEU A 271 0.24 2.95 16.25
CA LEU A 271 -0.52 2.32 15.15
C LEU A 271 -2.03 2.65 15.19
N LYS A 272 -2.57 3.07 16.34
CA LYS A 272 -3.99 3.46 16.51
C LYS A 272 -4.25 4.90 16.14
N THR A 273 -3.23 5.76 16.14
CA THR A 273 -3.39 7.19 15.81
C THR A 273 -3.99 7.38 14.41
N LYS A 274 -4.74 8.45 14.23
CA LYS A 274 -5.30 8.81 12.93
C LYS A 274 -4.19 9.20 11.95
N PHE A 275 -3.14 9.83 12.42
CA PHE A 275 -1.95 10.17 11.63
C PHE A 275 -1.32 8.91 11.00
N PHE A 276 -1.00 7.89 11.80
CA PHE A 276 -0.45 6.64 11.30
C PHE A 276 -1.39 5.97 10.29
N ARG A 277 -2.66 5.86 10.66
CA ARG A 277 -3.70 5.20 9.84
C ARG A 277 -3.92 5.91 8.51
N ALA A 278 -3.85 7.24 8.48
CA ALA A 278 -3.94 8.02 7.26
C ALA A 278 -2.77 7.74 6.33
N LEU A 279 -1.54 7.83 6.81
CA LEU A 279 -0.35 7.55 6.01
C LEU A 279 -0.34 6.11 5.47
N LEU A 280 -0.72 5.14 6.29
CA LEU A 280 -0.87 3.75 5.85
C LEU A 280 -1.94 3.62 4.76
N PHE A 281 -3.08 4.30 4.90
CA PHE A 281 -4.16 4.29 3.94
C PHE A 281 -3.74 4.90 2.59
N PHE A 282 -2.92 5.96 2.59
CA PHE A 282 -2.45 6.63 1.38
C PHE A 282 -1.59 5.73 0.48
N HIS A 283 -0.93 4.72 1.04
CA HIS A 283 -0.12 3.77 0.26
C HIS A 283 -0.80 2.42 0.01
N ARG A 284 -1.99 2.20 0.53
CA ARG A 284 -2.61 0.88 0.45
C ARG A 284 -3.49 0.71 -0.79
N PHE A 285 -2.88 0.34 -1.92
CA PHE A 285 -3.56 0.12 -3.21
C PHE A 285 -4.01 -1.32 -3.44
N GLN A 286 -3.65 -2.24 -2.53
CA GLN A 286 -3.90 -3.67 -2.65
C GLN A 286 -4.47 -4.23 -1.34
N LYS A 287 -5.11 -5.40 -1.43
CA LYS A 287 -5.62 -6.14 -0.26
C LYS A 287 -4.50 -6.60 0.66
N ASN A 288 -3.35 -6.98 0.08
CA ASN A 288 -2.20 -7.48 0.81
C ASN A 288 -1.30 -6.31 1.20
N THR A 289 -1.01 -6.21 2.49
CA THR A 289 -0.10 -5.21 3.04
C THR A 289 1.31 -5.78 3.05
N THR A 290 2.25 -5.12 2.40
CA THR A 290 3.67 -5.48 2.45
C THR A 290 4.42 -4.51 3.35
N TYR A 291 5.67 -4.80 3.73
CA TYR A 291 6.49 -3.87 4.50
C TYR A 291 6.60 -2.50 3.80
N LYS A 292 6.74 -2.47 2.47
CA LYS A 292 6.78 -1.22 1.69
C LYS A 292 5.54 -0.34 1.84
N THR A 293 4.39 -0.91 2.21
CA THR A 293 3.17 -0.13 2.45
C THR A 293 3.35 0.87 3.61
N PHE A 294 4.36 0.69 4.44
CA PHE A 294 4.67 1.54 5.60
C PHE A 294 5.72 2.63 5.31
N GLU A 295 6.24 2.75 4.09
CA GLU A 295 7.33 3.66 3.73
C GLU A 295 7.00 5.17 3.86
N PHE A 296 5.72 5.54 3.95
CA PHE A 296 5.30 6.92 4.19
C PHE A 296 5.27 7.31 5.66
N ILE A 297 5.33 6.32 6.54
CA ILE A 297 5.10 6.50 7.96
C ILE A 297 6.46 6.67 8.65
N PRO A 298 6.68 7.75 9.39
CA PRO A 298 7.92 7.91 10.14
C PRO A 298 7.97 6.96 11.35
N VAL A 299 9.15 6.48 11.70
CA VAL A 299 9.42 5.88 13.01
C VAL A 299 9.52 7.02 14.02
N VAL A 300 8.82 6.88 15.13
CA VAL A 300 8.89 7.82 16.26
C VAL A 300 9.58 7.16 17.46
N ASP A 301 9.94 7.95 18.45
CA ASP A 301 10.49 7.43 19.71
C ASP A 301 9.41 6.68 20.52
N PHE A 302 9.58 5.36 20.65
CA PHE A 302 8.67 4.50 21.41
C PHE A 302 8.94 4.44 22.90
N SER A 303 9.87 5.22 23.43
CA SER A 303 10.03 5.38 24.89
C SER A 303 8.83 6.08 25.54
N LYS A 304 7.97 6.70 24.74
CA LYS A 304 6.72 7.38 25.16
C LYS A 304 5.54 7.06 24.24
N GLN A 305 4.35 7.34 24.73
CA GLN A 305 3.15 7.35 23.90
C GLN A 305 3.07 8.65 23.07
N TRP A 306 2.44 8.57 21.89
CA TRP A 306 2.18 9.70 21.02
C TRP A 306 0.68 9.87 20.79
N THR A 307 0.21 11.12 20.88
CA THR A 307 -1.15 11.51 20.51
C THR A 307 -1.18 12.06 19.08
N ASP A 308 -2.38 12.11 18.49
CA ASP A 308 -2.55 12.72 17.17
C ASP A 308 -2.15 14.21 17.18
N GLU A 309 -2.47 14.94 18.25
CA GLU A 309 -2.13 16.35 18.40
C GLU A 309 -0.61 16.59 18.43
N GLU A 310 0.13 15.73 19.15
CA GLU A 310 1.61 15.79 19.19
C GLU A 310 2.20 15.50 17.82
N LEU A 311 1.65 14.52 17.09
CA LEU A 311 2.11 14.15 15.75
C LEU A 311 1.78 15.25 14.73
N TYR A 312 0.58 15.82 14.74
CA TYR A 312 0.20 16.91 13.86
C TYR A 312 1.12 18.12 14.05
N LYS A 313 1.43 18.44 15.30
CA LYS A 313 2.37 19.52 15.64
C LYS A 313 3.81 19.18 15.20
N ARG A 314 4.28 17.95 15.44
CA ARG A 314 5.64 17.51 15.08
C ARG A 314 5.88 17.66 13.58
N TYR A 315 4.88 17.30 12.77
CA TYR A 315 4.99 17.31 11.31
C TYR A 315 4.42 18.57 10.65
N ASP A 316 4.19 19.64 11.41
CA ASP A 316 3.73 20.95 10.94
C ASP A 316 2.46 20.87 10.05
N LEU A 317 1.51 20.01 10.40
CA LEU A 317 0.27 19.90 9.63
C LEU A 317 -0.58 21.15 9.77
N THR A 318 -1.12 21.63 8.65
CA THR A 318 -2.08 22.74 8.64
C THR A 318 -3.45 22.29 9.15
N THR A 319 -4.29 23.24 9.52
CA THR A 319 -5.68 22.96 9.93
C THR A 319 -6.44 22.17 8.86
N ASP A 320 -6.25 22.50 7.57
CA ASP A 320 -6.93 21.80 6.47
C ASP A 320 -6.45 20.34 6.34
N GLU A 321 -5.15 20.08 6.50
CA GLU A 321 -4.58 18.72 6.49
C GLU A 321 -5.06 17.90 7.69
N ILE A 322 -5.14 18.51 8.87
CA ILE A 322 -5.71 17.89 10.07
C ILE A 322 -7.18 17.54 9.83
N ASN A 323 -7.98 18.51 9.37
CA ASN A 323 -9.39 18.28 9.06
C ASN A 323 -9.59 17.17 8.02
N TYR A 324 -8.70 17.09 7.01
CA TYR A 324 -8.71 16.01 6.02
C TYR A 324 -8.48 14.64 6.65
N ILE A 325 -7.47 14.50 7.53
CA ILE A 325 -7.20 13.25 8.26
C ILE A 325 -8.40 12.90 9.16
N GLU A 326 -8.91 13.86 9.93
CA GLU A 326 -10.02 13.66 10.86
C GLU A 326 -11.32 13.23 10.15
N ALA A 327 -11.58 13.75 8.95
CA ALA A 327 -12.73 13.36 8.14
C ALA A 327 -12.56 11.98 7.50
N LEU A 328 -11.32 11.62 7.11
CA LEU A 328 -11.01 10.36 6.44
C LEU A 328 -10.99 9.19 7.41
N ILE A 329 -10.38 9.36 8.57
CA ILE A 329 -10.09 8.30 9.55
C ILE A 329 -11.13 8.34 10.67
N LYS A 330 -12.15 7.54 10.51
CA LYS A 330 -13.23 7.39 11.50
C LYS A 330 -12.88 6.35 12.57
#